data_c0a051c25dd4031e779a31f016eea58e
#
_entry.id   c0a051c25dd4031e779a31f016eea58e
#
_cell.length_a   1.000
_cell.length_b   1.000
_cell.length_c   1.000
_cell.angle_alpha   90.00
_cell.angle_beta   90.00
_cell.angle_gamma   90.00
#
_symmetry.space_group_name_H-M   'P 1'
#
loop_
_entity.id
_entity.type
_entity.pdbx_description
1 polymer ?
#
loop_
_entity_poly.entity_id
_entity_poly.type
_entity_poly.pdbx_seq_one_letter_code
_entity_poly.pdbx_strand_id
1 'polypeptide(L)'
;MTVVVDILEKAVDGERITDDEALTLLDSRDLVSVGRAANEIRNRKSDPTRITFIIDRNLNYTNICYTDCEFCAFYRRPGDTREGYLLPKTVIFKKIEETLALGGTGLLMQEIGRASCRERV
;
A
#
# COMPACT_ATOMS: atom_id res chain seq x y z
N MET A 1 -28.23 -12.85 11.10
CA MET A 1 -28.15 -11.38 11.29
C MET A 1 -27.64 -11.02 12.69
N THR A 2 -27.97 -11.75 13.74
CA THR A 2 -27.54 -11.48 15.12
C THR A 2 -26.00 -11.50 15.28
N VAL A 3 -25.31 -12.51 14.72
CA VAL A 3 -23.85 -12.70 14.91
C VAL A 3 -23.03 -11.50 14.40
N VAL A 4 -23.36 -10.93 13.24
CA VAL A 4 -22.61 -9.78 12.68
C VAL A 4 -22.79 -8.54 13.56
N VAL A 5 -24.02 -8.30 14.04
CA VAL A 5 -24.33 -7.17 14.93
C VAL A 5 -23.54 -7.26 16.23
N ASP A 6 -23.54 -8.44 16.86
CA ASP A 6 -22.83 -8.67 18.14
C ASP A 6 -21.30 -8.43 17.98
N ILE A 7 -20.72 -8.86 16.84
CA ILE A 7 -19.31 -8.61 16.53
C ILE A 7 -19.03 -7.11 16.33
N LEU A 8 -19.95 -6.40 15.65
CA LEU A 8 -19.79 -4.97 15.42
C LEU A 8 -19.93 -4.16 16.71
N GLU A 9 -20.87 -4.50 17.57
CA GLU A 9 -21.02 -3.90 18.91
C GLU A 9 -19.75 -4.09 19.73
N LYS A 10 -19.25 -5.33 19.82
CA LYS A 10 -17.98 -5.66 20.48
C LYS A 10 -16.82 -4.79 19.95
N ALA A 11 -16.68 -4.65 18.63
CA ALA A 11 -15.64 -3.85 18.02
C ALA A 11 -15.79 -2.35 18.35
N VAL A 12 -17.02 -1.85 18.35
CA VAL A 12 -17.35 -0.45 18.71
C VAL A 12 -17.05 -0.21 20.19
N ASP A 13 -17.30 -1.15 21.08
CA ASP A 13 -16.96 -1.04 22.50
C ASP A 13 -15.44 -1.08 22.78
N GLY A 14 -14.64 -1.32 21.75
CA GLY A 14 -13.18 -1.28 21.81
C GLY A 14 -12.55 -2.64 22.13
N GLU A 15 -13.35 -3.69 22.16
CA GLU A 15 -12.85 -5.04 22.33
C GLU A 15 -12.23 -5.57 21.02
N ARG A 16 -11.19 -6.37 21.14
CA ARG A 16 -10.55 -7.00 19.99
C ARG A 16 -11.40 -8.13 19.44
N ILE A 17 -11.72 -8.08 18.16
CA ILE A 17 -12.36 -9.17 17.43
C ILE A 17 -11.36 -10.30 17.18
N THR A 18 -11.85 -11.54 17.19
CA THR A 18 -11.07 -12.75 16.87
C THR A 18 -10.92 -12.91 15.35
N ASP A 19 -10.06 -13.83 14.92
CA ASP A 19 -9.84 -14.12 13.50
C ASP A 19 -11.12 -14.68 12.84
N ASP A 20 -11.87 -15.55 13.55
CA ASP A 20 -13.14 -16.09 13.06
C ASP A 20 -14.22 -15.00 12.94
N GLU A 21 -14.28 -14.08 13.91
CA GLU A 21 -15.16 -12.91 13.84
C GLU A 21 -14.78 -11.99 12.67
N ALA A 22 -13.48 -11.80 12.41
CA ALA A 22 -13.01 -11.02 11.28
C ALA A 22 -13.41 -11.68 9.95
N LEU A 23 -13.26 -12.99 9.81
CA LEU A 23 -13.74 -13.74 8.64
C LEU A 23 -15.24 -13.60 8.44
N THR A 24 -16.01 -13.67 9.53
CA THR A 24 -17.47 -13.47 9.50
C THR A 24 -17.83 -12.07 8.97
N LEU A 25 -17.09 -11.04 9.37
CA LEU A 25 -17.30 -9.67 8.84
C LEU A 25 -16.91 -9.54 7.38
N LEU A 26 -15.82 -10.18 6.94
CA LEU A 26 -15.37 -10.17 5.55
C LEU A 26 -16.37 -10.86 4.61
N ASP A 27 -17.01 -11.92 5.06
CA ASP A 27 -18.04 -12.65 4.30
C ASP A 27 -19.42 -11.96 4.36
N SER A 28 -19.58 -10.96 5.21
CA SER A 28 -20.85 -10.27 5.40
C SER A 28 -21.23 -9.44 4.17
N ARG A 29 -22.51 -9.52 3.79
CA ARG A 29 -23.09 -8.64 2.77
C ARG A 29 -23.63 -7.33 3.34
N ASP A 30 -23.68 -7.19 4.65
CA ASP A 30 -24.13 -5.96 5.32
C ASP A 30 -23.00 -4.93 5.44
N LEU A 31 -22.55 -4.45 4.29
CA LEU A 31 -21.50 -3.44 4.19
C LEU A 31 -21.88 -2.12 4.87
N VAL A 32 -23.16 -1.82 4.98
CA VAL A 32 -23.64 -0.58 5.60
C VAL A 32 -23.39 -0.60 7.10
N SER A 33 -23.74 -1.69 7.78
CA SER A 33 -23.51 -1.82 9.23
C SER A 33 -22.01 -1.91 9.55
N VAL A 34 -21.23 -2.66 8.76
CA VAL A 34 -19.77 -2.71 8.90
C VAL A 34 -19.15 -1.32 8.70
N GLY A 35 -19.59 -0.58 7.67
CA GLY A 35 -19.10 0.77 7.41
C GLY A 35 -19.47 1.78 8.51
N ARG A 36 -20.65 1.67 9.09
CA ARG A 36 -21.06 2.52 10.23
C ARG A 36 -20.19 2.28 11.46
N ALA A 37 -19.97 1.03 11.84
CA ALA A 37 -19.10 0.68 12.96
C ALA A 37 -17.65 1.15 12.73
N ALA A 38 -17.10 0.94 11.52
CA ALA A 38 -15.79 1.43 11.16
C ALA A 38 -15.68 2.96 11.25
N ASN A 39 -16.70 3.69 10.79
CA ASN A 39 -16.74 5.15 10.87
C ASN A 39 -16.84 5.63 12.32
N GLU A 40 -17.59 4.96 13.17
CA GLU A 40 -17.68 5.28 14.59
C GLU A 40 -16.32 5.12 15.28
N ILE A 41 -15.63 4.00 15.05
CA ILE A 41 -14.29 3.76 15.57
C ILE A 41 -13.30 4.82 15.05
N ARG A 42 -13.37 5.15 13.75
CA ARG A 42 -12.55 6.21 13.15
C ARG A 42 -12.76 7.55 13.87
N ASN A 43 -14.00 7.93 14.11
CA ASN A 43 -14.33 9.22 14.75
C ASN A 43 -13.85 9.30 16.20
N ARG A 44 -13.69 8.17 16.88
CA ARG A 44 -13.07 8.11 18.21
C ARG A 44 -11.54 8.24 18.16
N LYS A 45 -10.91 7.75 17.09
CA LYS A 45 -9.44 7.71 16.94
C LYS A 45 -8.86 8.93 16.26
N SER A 46 -9.65 9.67 15.51
CA SER A 46 -9.23 10.81 14.70
C SER A 46 -10.26 11.91 14.72
N ASP A 47 -9.84 13.15 14.46
CA ASP A 47 -10.77 14.26 14.28
C ASP A 47 -11.75 13.96 13.13
N PRO A 48 -13.08 13.89 13.39
CA PRO A 48 -14.05 13.53 12.35
C PRO A 48 -14.18 14.58 11.25
N THR A 49 -13.73 15.81 11.51
CA THR A 49 -13.79 16.94 10.57
C THR A 49 -12.55 17.06 9.70
N ARG A 50 -11.48 16.31 10.01
CA ARG A 50 -10.20 16.37 9.30
C ARG A 50 -9.92 15.08 8.52
N ILE A 51 -9.64 15.25 7.24
CA ILE A 51 -9.11 14.20 6.38
C ILE A 51 -7.68 14.57 6.02
N THR A 52 -6.75 13.66 6.27
CA THR A 52 -5.34 13.82 5.90
C THR A 52 -5.02 12.96 4.68
N PHE A 53 -4.08 13.43 3.89
CA PHE A 53 -3.54 12.68 2.75
C PHE A 53 -2.04 12.93 2.63
N ILE A 54 -1.35 12.04 1.96
CA ILE A 54 0.08 12.12 1.68
C ILE A 54 0.24 12.18 0.16
N ILE A 55 1.14 13.04 -0.29
CA ILE A 55 1.60 13.07 -1.68
C ILE A 55 2.94 12.35 -1.71
N ASP A 56 2.91 11.07 -2.08
CA ASP A 56 4.11 10.27 -2.25
C ASP A 56 4.24 9.86 -3.72
N ARG A 57 5.46 9.61 -4.15
CA ARG A 57 5.73 9.11 -5.48
C ARG A 57 6.33 7.72 -5.44
N ASN A 58 5.71 6.79 -6.15
CA ASN A 58 6.36 5.53 -6.47
C ASN A 58 7.34 5.75 -7.63
N LEU A 59 8.61 5.45 -7.40
CA LEU A 59 9.68 5.63 -8.37
C LEU A 59 10.38 4.31 -8.61
N ASN A 60 9.98 3.62 -9.67
CA ASN A 60 10.64 2.41 -10.13
C ASN A 60 11.79 2.83 -11.06
N TYR A 61 13.01 2.87 -10.54
CA TYR A 61 14.18 3.30 -11.31
C TYR A 61 14.68 2.24 -12.28
N THR A 62 14.22 0.99 -12.14
CA THR A 62 14.46 -0.12 -13.07
C THR A 62 13.29 -1.11 -13.00
N ASN A 63 13.15 -1.96 -14.00
CA ASN A 63 12.31 -3.15 -13.95
C ASN A 63 13.13 -4.44 -14.06
N ILE A 64 14.47 -4.34 -14.05
CA ILE A 64 15.35 -5.51 -14.14
C ILE A 64 15.45 -6.14 -12.75
N CYS A 65 14.98 -7.39 -12.61
CA CYS A 65 14.93 -8.11 -11.35
C CYS A 65 15.30 -9.58 -11.54
N TYR A 66 16.00 -10.15 -10.54
CA TYR A 66 16.38 -11.57 -10.52
C TYR A 66 15.42 -12.45 -9.75
N THR A 67 14.47 -11.86 -9.02
CA THR A 67 13.64 -12.61 -8.06
C THR A 67 12.59 -13.49 -8.74
N ASP A 68 12.21 -13.16 -9.98
CA ASP A 68 11.33 -13.98 -10.82
C ASP A 68 10.00 -14.36 -10.14
N CYS A 69 9.35 -13.39 -9.50
CA CYS A 69 8.09 -13.59 -8.79
C CYS A 69 6.95 -13.91 -9.78
N GLU A 70 6.24 -15.00 -9.58
CA GLU A 70 5.14 -15.46 -10.46
C GLU A 70 4.03 -14.44 -10.66
N PHE A 71 3.72 -13.63 -9.64
CA PHE A 71 2.64 -12.63 -9.72
C PHE A 71 3.09 -11.30 -10.35
N CYS A 72 4.41 -11.06 -10.51
CA CYS A 72 4.93 -9.77 -10.94
C CYS A 72 5.03 -9.67 -12.46
N ALA A 73 4.07 -9.00 -13.08
CA ALA A 73 4.11 -8.73 -14.53
C ALA A 73 5.07 -7.59 -14.91
N PHE A 74 5.60 -6.86 -13.95
CA PHE A 74 6.43 -5.67 -14.16
C PHE A 74 7.90 -6.00 -14.42
N TYR A 75 8.43 -7.06 -13.78
CA TYR A 75 9.85 -7.38 -13.88
C TYR A 75 10.30 -7.82 -15.28
N ARG A 76 11.56 -7.54 -15.59
CA ARG A 76 12.27 -8.08 -16.73
C ARG A 76 13.55 -8.76 -16.25
N ARG A 77 13.92 -9.85 -16.92
CA ARG A 77 15.16 -10.57 -16.58
C ARG A 77 16.38 -9.77 -16.99
N PRO A 78 17.52 -9.92 -16.28
CA PRO A 78 18.77 -9.34 -16.72
C PRO A 78 19.11 -9.76 -18.15
N GLY A 79 19.53 -8.78 -18.97
CA GLY A 79 19.78 -8.99 -20.39
C GLY A 79 18.59 -8.76 -21.31
N ASP A 80 17.41 -8.47 -20.78
CA ASP A 80 16.29 -8.01 -21.60
C ASP A 80 16.55 -6.59 -22.09
N THR A 81 16.90 -6.48 -23.38
CA THR A 81 17.19 -5.21 -24.06
C THR A 81 15.96 -4.60 -24.75
N ARG A 82 14.81 -5.30 -24.75
CA ARG A 82 13.59 -4.81 -25.41
C ARG A 82 12.75 -3.95 -24.48
N GLU A 83 12.52 -4.45 -23.28
CA GLU A 83 11.63 -3.81 -22.30
C GLU A 83 12.32 -3.52 -20.97
N GLY A 84 13.51 -4.06 -20.76
CA GLY A 84 14.34 -3.78 -19.59
C GLY A 84 14.85 -2.34 -19.62
N TYR A 85 14.72 -1.62 -18.50
CA TYR A 85 15.23 -0.26 -18.38
C TYR A 85 15.95 -0.01 -17.06
N LEU A 86 16.81 0.99 -17.08
CA LEU A 86 17.44 1.61 -15.92
C LEU A 86 17.38 3.13 -16.10
N LEU A 87 16.68 3.82 -15.24
CA LEU A 87 16.57 5.29 -15.31
C LEU A 87 17.91 5.95 -14.97
N PRO A 88 18.38 6.90 -15.76
CA PRO A 88 19.54 7.70 -15.41
C PRO A 88 19.23 8.60 -14.21
N LYS A 89 20.27 8.96 -13.44
CA LYS A 89 20.14 9.81 -12.25
C LYS A 89 19.42 11.16 -12.54
N THR A 90 19.65 11.73 -13.70
CA THR A 90 19.01 12.98 -14.13
C THR A 90 17.49 12.87 -14.17
N VAL A 91 16.96 11.74 -14.66
CA VAL A 91 15.51 11.47 -14.68
C VAL A 91 14.99 11.22 -13.26
N ILE A 92 15.77 10.52 -12.42
CA ILE A 92 15.41 10.28 -11.02
C ILE A 92 15.30 11.63 -10.28
N PHE A 93 16.32 12.49 -10.38
CA PHE A 93 16.31 13.80 -9.72
C PHE A 93 15.16 14.69 -10.22
N LYS A 94 14.90 14.72 -11.52
CA LYS A 94 13.74 15.46 -12.06
C LYS A 94 12.43 14.98 -11.44
N LYS A 95 12.24 13.67 -11.29
CA LYS A 95 11.05 13.11 -10.64
C LYS A 95 10.95 13.49 -9.16
N ILE A 96 12.07 13.60 -8.45
CA ILE A 96 12.14 14.08 -7.07
C ILE A 96 11.72 15.55 -7.00
N GLU A 97 12.28 16.40 -7.85
CA GLU A 97 11.94 17.83 -7.93
C GLU A 97 10.46 18.06 -8.23
N GLU A 98 9.89 17.31 -9.16
CA GLU A 98 8.45 17.33 -9.45
C GLU A 98 7.60 16.95 -8.21
N THR A 99 8.06 15.97 -7.44
CA THR A 99 7.36 15.54 -6.22
C THR A 99 7.42 16.62 -5.14
N LEU A 100 8.58 17.24 -4.94
CA LEU A 100 8.77 18.35 -4.00
C LEU A 100 7.91 19.56 -4.41
N ALA A 101 7.83 19.89 -5.71
CA ALA A 101 7.00 20.97 -6.20
C ALA A 101 5.50 20.80 -5.93
N LEU A 102 5.04 19.55 -5.80
CA LEU A 102 3.67 19.19 -5.39
C LEU A 102 3.48 19.10 -3.88
N GLY A 103 4.51 19.41 -3.07
CA GLY A 103 4.47 19.25 -1.61
C GLY A 103 4.62 17.81 -1.15
N GLY A 104 5.13 16.93 -1.99
CA GLY A 104 5.39 15.54 -1.65
C GLY A 104 6.51 15.40 -0.62
N THR A 105 6.37 14.44 0.29
CA THR A 105 7.29 14.21 1.42
C THR A 105 7.98 12.86 1.38
N GLY A 106 7.53 11.95 0.50
CA GLY A 106 8.03 10.60 0.44
C GLY A 106 8.24 10.06 -0.96
N LEU A 107 9.18 9.13 -1.08
CA LEU A 107 9.43 8.34 -2.26
C LEU A 107 9.39 6.87 -1.90
N LEU A 108 8.62 6.09 -2.66
CA LEU A 108 8.62 4.65 -2.59
C LEU A 108 9.51 4.11 -3.71
N MET A 109 10.69 3.62 -3.35
CA MET A 109 11.64 3.01 -4.28
C MET A 109 11.72 1.50 -4.03
N GLN A 110 10.88 0.75 -4.73
CA GLN A 110 10.73 -0.68 -4.52
C GLN A 110 11.39 -1.46 -5.65
N GLU A 111 12.65 -1.84 -5.45
CA GLU A 111 13.43 -2.60 -6.41
C GLU A 111 14.17 -3.75 -5.71
N ILE A 112 13.39 -4.68 -5.16
CA ILE A 112 13.93 -5.87 -4.49
C ILE A 112 14.45 -6.86 -5.53
N GLY A 113 15.68 -7.38 -5.32
CA GLY A 113 16.26 -8.43 -6.14
C GLY A 113 17.00 -7.95 -7.39
N ARG A 114 17.33 -6.66 -7.49
CA ARG A 114 18.20 -6.16 -8.55
C ARG A 114 19.67 -6.63 -8.36
N ALA A 115 20.36 -6.90 -9.45
CA ALA A 115 21.78 -7.24 -9.46
C ALA A 115 22.66 -6.25 -8.69
N SER A 116 22.42 -4.94 -8.89
CA SER A 116 23.19 -3.88 -8.21
C SER A 116 23.02 -3.83 -6.69
N CYS A 117 22.01 -4.47 -6.13
CA CYS A 117 21.90 -4.64 -4.69
C CYS A 117 22.84 -5.70 -4.15
N ARG A 118 23.33 -6.62 -5.00
CA ARG A 118 24.31 -7.67 -4.67
C ARG A 118 25.74 -7.30 -5.03
N GLU A 119 25.93 -6.35 -5.93
CA GLU A 119 27.25 -5.89 -6.40
C GLU A 119 27.81 -4.72 -5.60
N ARG A 120 27.45 -4.62 -4.32
CA ARG A 120 28.27 -3.81 -3.43
C ARG A 120 29.34 -4.68 -2.80
N VAL A 121 30.38 -4.79 -3.51
CA VAL A 121 31.70 -5.09 -2.97
C VAL A 121 32.48 -3.81 -2.98
#